data_f5f7f9890da6f763ece134decb8bcf66
#
_entry.id   f5f7f9890da6f763ece134decb8bcf66
#
_cell.length_a   1.000
_cell.length_b   1.000
_cell.length_c   1.000
_cell.angle_alpha   90.00
_cell.angle_beta   90.00
_cell.angle_gamma   90.00
#
_symmetry.space_group_name_H-M   'P 1'
#
loop_
_entity.id
_entity.type
_entity.pdbx_description
1 polymer ?
#
loop_
_entity_poly.entity_id
_entity_poly.type
_entity_poly.pdbx_seq_one_letter_code
_entity_poly.pdbx_strand_id
1 'polypeptide(L)'
;MLDNIYMLTDIEICDKIGVKIKTVRLKQNMSQEELADKSGVSISTIKRMEEGEVKTLESLIRILRTLGKLDIFIPLVNEEQLSPNEYYELASKANKLVRKRASKGYKIENKEETEW
;
A
#
# COMPACT_ATOMS: atom_id res chain seq x y z
N MET A 1 -6.17 9.64 -19.55
CA MET A 1 -6.68 9.33 -18.24
C MET A 1 -7.04 7.86 -18.11
N LEU A 2 -6.75 7.28 -16.98
CA LEU A 2 -7.06 5.88 -16.79
C LEU A 2 -8.50 5.72 -16.34
N ASP A 3 -9.26 4.93 -17.09
CA ASP A 3 -10.64 4.69 -16.72
C ASP A 3 -10.77 3.56 -15.72
N ASN A 4 -9.88 2.56 -15.78
CA ASN A 4 -10.01 1.41 -14.89
C ASN A 4 -8.65 0.83 -14.58
N ILE A 5 -8.17 1.13 -13.41
CA ILE A 5 -6.86 0.66 -12.97
C ILE A 5 -6.80 -0.85 -12.84
N TYR A 6 -7.95 -1.51 -12.66
CA TYR A 6 -7.97 -2.97 -12.55
C TYR A 6 -7.65 -3.67 -13.85
N MET A 7 -7.64 -2.94 -14.95
CA MET A 7 -7.26 -3.51 -16.23
C MET A 7 -5.76 -3.49 -16.46
N LEU A 8 -5.01 -2.85 -15.58
CA LEU A 8 -3.55 -2.79 -15.71
C LEU A 8 -2.89 -3.95 -15.01
N THR A 9 -1.78 -4.43 -15.55
CA THR A 9 -0.98 -5.42 -14.86
C THR A 9 -0.19 -4.75 -13.74
N ASP A 10 0.33 -5.56 -12.83
CA ASP A 10 1.15 -5.04 -11.74
C ASP A 10 2.36 -4.28 -12.29
N ILE A 11 2.98 -4.82 -13.33
CA ILE A 11 4.14 -4.19 -13.93
C ILE A 11 3.77 -2.83 -14.52
N GLU A 12 2.63 -2.75 -15.18
CA GLU A 12 2.19 -1.49 -15.74
C GLU A 12 1.93 -0.44 -14.67
N ILE A 13 1.37 -0.87 -13.54
CA ILE A 13 1.11 0.06 -12.45
C ILE A 13 2.44 0.56 -11.86
N CYS A 14 3.40 -0.35 -11.66
CA CYS A 14 4.70 0.05 -11.14
C CYS A 14 5.44 0.99 -12.10
N ASP A 15 5.34 0.74 -13.39
CA ASP A 15 5.95 1.62 -14.37
C ASP A 15 5.35 3.01 -14.30
N LYS A 16 4.02 3.09 -14.18
CA LYS A 16 3.36 4.39 -14.08
C LYS A 16 3.72 5.12 -12.80
N ILE A 17 3.89 4.39 -11.70
CA ILE A 17 4.33 4.99 -10.46
C ILE A 17 5.73 5.57 -10.63
N GLY A 18 6.62 4.82 -11.28
CA GLY A 18 7.98 5.29 -11.52
C GLY A 18 8.01 6.56 -12.36
N VAL A 19 7.21 6.60 -13.40
CA VAL A 19 7.11 7.78 -14.25
C VAL A 19 6.59 8.97 -13.45
N LYS A 20 5.62 8.73 -12.58
CA LYS A 20 5.05 9.80 -11.78
C LYS A 20 6.08 10.36 -10.81
N ILE A 21 6.84 9.50 -10.15
CA ILE A 21 7.88 9.94 -9.23
C ILE A 21 8.88 10.83 -9.97
N LYS A 22 9.33 10.39 -11.14
CA LYS A 22 10.28 11.16 -11.92
C LYS A 22 9.69 12.49 -12.35
N THR A 23 8.44 12.49 -12.80
CA THR A 23 7.78 13.71 -13.26
C THR A 23 7.67 14.73 -12.14
N VAL A 24 7.22 14.28 -10.96
CA VAL A 24 7.05 15.17 -9.83
C VAL A 24 8.41 15.71 -9.37
N ARG A 25 9.41 14.83 -9.33
CA ARG A 25 10.76 15.23 -8.95
C ARG A 25 11.28 16.34 -9.88
N LEU A 26 11.12 16.12 -11.18
CA LEU A 26 11.60 17.10 -12.15
C LEU A 26 10.83 18.41 -12.08
N LYS A 27 9.54 18.34 -11.81
CA LYS A 27 8.76 19.56 -11.65
C LYS A 27 9.22 20.37 -10.45
N GLN A 28 9.80 19.73 -9.47
CA GLN A 28 10.33 20.42 -8.30
C GLN A 28 11.82 20.76 -8.45
N ASN A 29 12.34 20.61 -9.68
CA ASN A 29 13.73 20.91 -9.97
C ASN A 29 14.71 20.17 -9.06
N MET A 30 14.39 18.91 -8.82
CA MET A 30 15.19 18.10 -7.90
C MET A 30 15.93 17.04 -8.67
N SER A 31 17.21 16.84 -8.37
CA SER A 31 17.96 15.74 -8.98
C SER A 31 17.68 14.45 -8.21
N GLN A 32 18.06 13.32 -8.81
CA GLN A 32 17.92 12.05 -8.11
C GLN A 32 18.77 12.04 -6.84
N GLU A 33 19.92 12.67 -6.89
CA GLU A 33 20.80 12.75 -5.73
C GLU A 33 20.19 13.57 -4.61
N GLU A 34 19.56 14.68 -4.96
CA GLU A 34 18.87 15.48 -3.96
C GLU A 34 17.73 14.71 -3.32
N LEU A 35 16.97 13.99 -4.13
CA LEU A 35 15.87 13.20 -3.61
C LEU A 35 16.39 12.11 -2.68
N ALA A 36 17.51 11.48 -3.05
CA ALA A 36 18.13 10.47 -2.20
C ALA A 36 18.53 11.06 -0.85
N ASP A 37 19.18 12.21 -0.88
CA ASP A 37 19.62 12.86 0.37
C ASP A 37 18.45 13.23 1.25
N LYS A 38 17.41 13.80 0.68
CA LYS A 38 16.30 14.30 1.47
C LYS A 38 15.38 13.20 1.97
N SER A 39 15.26 12.10 1.20
CA SER A 39 14.37 11.03 1.56
C SER A 39 15.03 9.95 2.41
N GLY A 40 16.34 9.90 2.43
CA GLY A 40 17.06 8.84 3.12
C GLY A 40 17.03 7.53 2.36
N VAL A 41 16.67 7.56 1.07
CA VAL A 41 16.64 6.37 0.22
C VAL A 41 17.86 6.43 -0.68
N SER A 42 18.50 5.29 -0.91
CA SER A 42 19.72 5.28 -1.73
C SER A 42 19.40 5.70 -3.16
N ILE A 43 20.39 6.29 -3.81
CA ILE A 43 20.19 6.75 -5.18
C ILE A 43 19.93 5.58 -6.13
N SER A 44 20.51 4.44 -5.88
CA SER A 44 20.25 3.29 -6.75
C SER A 44 18.81 2.83 -6.60
N THR A 45 18.24 2.92 -5.42
CA THR A 45 16.83 2.59 -5.21
C THR A 45 15.94 3.58 -5.94
N ILE A 46 16.28 4.87 -5.89
CA ILE A 46 15.50 5.89 -6.59
C ILE A 46 15.54 5.64 -8.08
N LYS A 47 16.71 5.34 -8.62
CA LYS A 47 16.82 5.06 -10.05
C LYS A 47 15.98 3.87 -10.47
N ARG A 48 16.02 2.80 -9.67
CA ARG A 48 15.21 1.62 -9.97
C ARG A 48 13.72 1.90 -9.87
N MET A 49 13.32 2.68 -8.87
CA MET A 49 11.90 3.00 -8.74
C MET A 49 11.38 3.82 -9.90
N GLU A 50 12.19 4.76 -10.37
CA GLU A 50 11.77 5.56 -11.52
C GLU A 50 11.70 4.73 -12.79
N GLU A 51 12.36 3.58 -12.80
CA GLU A 51 12.28 2.64 -13.91
C GLU A 51 11.18 1.60 -13.72
N GLY A 52 10.42 1.70 -12.68
CA GLY A 52 9.30 0.80 -12.46
C GLY A 52 9.54 -0.31 -11.46
N GLU A 53 10.73 -0.38 -10.85
CA GLU A 53 11.01 -1.41 -9.87
C GLU A 53 10.71 -0.90 -8.47
N VAL A 54 9.45 -0.96 -8.09
CA VAL A 54 9.00 -0.52 -6.78
C VAL A 54 8.93 -1.75 -5.90
N LYS A 55 10.00 -2.00 -5.13
CA LYS A 55 10.09 -3.23 -4.36
C LYS A 55 9.66 -3.11 -2.92
N THR A 56 9.87 -1.98 -2.29
CA THR A 56 9.49 -1.83 -0.90
C THR A 56 8.55 -0.65 -0.74
N LEU A 57 7.52 -0.87 0.05
CA LEU A 57 6.55 0.17 0.33
C LEU A 57 7.18 1.28 1.16
N GLU A 58 8.07 0.92 2.09
CA GLU A 58 8.68 1.90 2.96
C GLU A 58 9.49 2.93 2.17
N SER A 59 10.25 2.48 1.19
CA SER A 59 11.01 3.40 0.35
C SER A 59 10.08 4.31 -0.44
N LEU A 60 8.99 3.77 -0.95
CA LEU A 60 8.00 4.57 -1.67
C LEU A 60 7.40 5.63 -0.77
N ILE A 61 7.08 5.27 0.47
CA ILE A 61 6.54 6.23 1.42
C ILE A 61 7.53 7.36 1.68
N ARG A 62 8.80 7.03 1.87
CA ARG A 62 9.81 8.05 2.12
C ARG A 62 9.96 9.02 0.94
N ILE A 63 9.96 8.48 -0.26
CA ILE A 63 10.08 9.30 -1.46
C ILE A 63 8.87 10.20 -1.61
N LEU A 64 7.67 9.65 -1.44
CA LEU A 64 6.47 10.46 -1.60
C LEU A 64 6.33 11.50 -0.51
N ARG A 65 6.81 11.20 0.71
CA ARG A 65 6.81 12.20 1.76
C ARG A 65 7.72 13.37 1.40
N THR A 66 8.90 13.07 0.86
CA THR A 66 9.84 14.10 0.46
C THR A 66 9.29 14.96 -0.66
N LEU A 67 8.57 14.34 -1.59
CA LEU A 67 7.98 15.07 -2.70
C LEU A 67 6.67 15.78 -2.36
N GLY A 68 6.16 15.58 -1.14
CA GLY A 68 4.91 16.21 -0.72
C GLY A 68 3.69 15.56 -1.30
N LYS A 69 3.77 14.27 -1.63
CA LYS A 69 2.66 13.54 -2.26
C LYS A 69 2.17 12.38 -1.41
N LEU A 70 2.36 12.46 -0.11
CA LEU A 70 1.97 11.36 0.76
C LEU A 70 0.46 11.26 0.94
N ASP A 71 -0.27 12.30 0.53
CA ASP A 71 -1.72 12.34 0.70
C ASP A 71 -2.45 11.17 0.04
N ILE A 72 -1.85 10.56 -0.98
CA ILE A 72 -2.50 9.45 -1.65
C ILE A 72 -2.72 8.26 -0.73
N PHE A 73 -1.99 8.20 0.38
CA PHE A 73 -2.14 7.11 1.32
C PHE A 73 -3.19 7.38 2.40
N ILE A 74 -3.78 8.57 2.41
CA ILE A 74 -4.76 8.91 3.46
C ILE A 74 -5.89 7.89 3.54
N PRO A 75 -6.53 7.51 2.44
CA PRO A 75 -7.61 6.54 2.55
C PRO A 75 -7.16 5.18 3.07
N LEU A 76 -5.89 4.87 2.89
CA LEU A 76 -5.37 3.58 3.30
C LEU A 76 -5.08 3.54 4.80
N VAL A 77 -4.67 4.67 5.36
CA VAL A 77 -4.27 4.69 6.78
C VAL A 77 -5.31 5.25 7.71
N ASN A 78 -6.33 5.93 7.17
CA ASN A 78 -7.38 6.47 8.02
C ASN A 78 -8.23 5.37 8.59
N GLU A 79 -8.60 5.53 9.84
CA GLU A 79 -9.54 4.61 10.44
C GLU A 79 -10.92 4.95 9.95
N GLU A 80 -11.60 3.95 9.40
CA GLU A 80 -12.97 4.13 8.99
C GLU A 80 -13.88 4.03 10.19
N GLN A 81 -14.78 4.98 10.32
CA GLN A 81 -15.78 4.89 11.36
C GLN A 81 -16.95 4.16 10.77
N LEU A 82 -17.18 2.94 11.23
CA LEU A 82 -18.30 2.15 10.75
C LEU A 82 -19.57 2.57 11.47
N SER A 83 -20.68 2.59 10.74
CA SER A 83 -21.98 2.79 11.37
C SER A 83 -22.27 1.57 12.24
N PRO A 84 -23.18 1.66 13.22
CA PRO A 84 -23.52 0.50 14.02
C PRO A 84 -23.94 -0.71 13.20
N ASN A 85 -24.69 -0.48 12.13
CA ASN A 85 -25.12 -1.58 11.28
C ASN A 85 -23.95 -2.23 10.56
N GLU A 86 -23.04 -1.44 10.05
CA GLU A 86 -21.86 -1.96 9.36
C GLU A 86 -20.99 -2.78 10.31
N TYR A 87 -20.80 -2.25 11.50
CA TYR A 87 -20.00 -2.96 12.49
C TYR A 87 -20.65 -4.30 12.84
N TYR A 88 -21.96 -4.28 13.01
CA TYR A 88 -22.71 -5.46 13.33
C TYR A 88 -22.59 -6.51 12.24
N GLU A 89 -22.69 -6.09 11.00
CA GLU A 89 -22.60 -7.01 9.88
C GLU A 89 -21.21 -7.65 9.77
N LEU A 90 -20.17 -6.88 9.99
CA LEU A 90 -18.82 -7.41 9.96
C LEU A 90 -18.59 -8.41 11.07
N ALA A 91 -19.04 -8.08 12.29
CA ALA A 91 -18.91 -8.98 13.41
C ALA A 91 -19.69 -10.28 13.16
N SER A 92 -20.86 -10.16 12.58
CA SER A 92 -21.70 -11.31 12.28
C SER A 92 -21.03 -12.23 11.25
N LYS A 93 -20.44 -11.66 10.21
CA LYS A 93 -19.75 -12.45 9.21
C LYS A 93 -18.54 -13.15 9.80
N ALA A 94 -17.81 -12.48 10.66
CA ALA A 94 -16.66 -13.11 11.31
C ALA A 94 -17.09 -14.29 12.16
N ASN A 95 -18.18 -14.13 12.91
CA ASN A 95 -18.69 -15.21 13.74
C ASN A 95 -19.15 -16.39 12.91
N LYS A 96 -19.83 -16.14 11.81
CA LYS A 96 -20.26 -17.21 10.94
C LYS A 96 -19.08 -18.00 10.38
N LEU A 97 -18.03 -17.31 10.01
CA LEU A 97 -16.86 -17.95 9.49
C LEU A 97 -16.21 -18.85 10.53
N VAL A 98 -16.11 -18.39 11.75
CA VAL A 98 -15.54 -19.18 12.84
C VAL A 98 -16.39 -20.42 13.10
N ARG A 99 -17.70 -20.28 13.15
CA ARG A 99 -18.58 -21.41 13.35
C ARG A 99 -18.45 -22.44 12.25
N LYS A 100 -18.31 -21.98 11.02
CA LYS A 100 -18.20 -22.87 9.91
C LYS A 100 -16.95 -23.74 10.02
N ARG A 101 -15.85 -23.14 10.43
CA ARG A 101 -14.61 -23.88 10.65
C ARG A 101 -14.76 -24.92 11.75
N ALA A 102 -15.39 -24.52 12.83
CA ALA A 102 -15.59 -25.43 13.94
C ALA A 102 -16.46 -26.60 13.55
N SER A 103 -17.51 -26.37 12.77
CA SER A 103 -18.43 -27.43 12.42
C SER A 103 -17.81 -28.44 11.46
N LYS A 104 -16.71 -28.14 10.82
CA LYS A 104 -16.05 -29.10 9.98
C LYS A 104 -15.14 -30.02 10.77
N GLY A 105 -15.21 -29.95 12.05
CA GLY A 105 -14.40 -30.82 12.87
C GLY A 105 -12.96 -30.48 12.92
N TYR A 106 -12.62 -29.27 12.57
CA TYR A 106 -11.30 -28.89 12.51
C TYR A 106 -10.74 -28.68 13.85
N LYS A 107 -9.69 -29.34 14.18
CA LYS A 107 -9.22 -29.21 15.42
C LYS A 107 -8.35 -28.11 15.49
N ILE A 108 -8.60 -27.18 16.07
CA ILE A 108 -7.88 -26.09 16.04
C ILE A 108 -6.99 -26.02 17.04
N GLU A 109 -6.64 -26.84 17.48
CA GLU A 109 -5.84 -26.82 18.39
C GLU A 109 -4.98 -25.79 18.38
N ASN A 110 -4.97 -25.33 17.88
CA ASN A 110 -4.27 -24.41 17.80
C ASN A 110 -4.50 -23.34 18.26
N LYS A 111 -4.60 -23.08 18.75
CA LYS A 111 -4.80 -22.17 19.17
C LYS A 111 -4.08 -21.20 18.99
N GLU A 112 -3.27 -21.35 18.82
CA GLU A 112 -2.60 -20.50 18.59
C GLU A 112 -2.94 -19.62 17.92
N GLU A 113 -3.35 -19.90 17.40
CA GLU A 113 -3.79 -19.16 16.61
C GLU A 113 -4.27 -18.17 17.09
N THR A 114 -4.28 -18.10 17.84
CA THR A 114 -4.95 -17.22 18.25
C THR A 114 -4.28 -16.19 18.71
N GLU A 115 -3.47 -16.12 18.89
CA GLU A 115 -3.02 -15.22 19.35
C GLU A 115 -2.83 -14.24 18.69
N TRP A 116 -2.88 -13.75 18.17
CA TRP A 116 -2.75 -12.71 17.54
C TRP A 116 -3.44 -11.74 17.76
#